data_fd17289562ad80c483ff59c9f663544a
#
_entry.id   fd17289562ad80c483ff59c9f663544a
#
_cell.length_a   1.000
_cell.length_b   1.000
_cell.length_c   1.000
_cell.angle_alpha   90.00
_cell.angle_beta   90.00
_cell.angle_gamma   90.00
#
_symmetry.space_group_name_H-M   'P 1'
#
loop_
_entity.id
_entity.type
_entity.pdbx_description
1 polymer ?
#
loop_
_entity_poly.entity_id
_entity_poly.type
_entity_poly.pdbx_seq_one_letter_code
_entity_poly.pdbx_strand_id
1 'polypeptide(L)'
;MNRKKKFEWYGVIRVTAAILIALLIAAAIIFAVADDPGTALYRFLLGPFSTKRNFFNVIETMIPLVFCGLAINVMHKSGLFSMVADSSFYFAGVMAATLAIACPMPNILHQIVILAVAMAVGGVIGIIPVLIKRKTGANELVISLMMNYIFFNFGYWLIRKFFLDTSNGSFSIGFQPTATLGKMLKGTNTHYGLLIMIAAVIIMWILMDKSKFGRELKITGSNENFAKYAGIKIG
;
A
#
# COMPACT_ATOMS: atom_id res chain seq x y z
N MET A 1 -35.59 -7.39 15.54
CA MET A 1 -34.81 -7.45 14.27
C MET A 1 -34.55 -6.07 13.62
N ASN A 2 -35.06 -4.95 14.16
CA ASN A 2 -34.96 -3.61 13.55
C ASN A 2 -33.79 -2.71 14.04
N ARG A 3 -33.14 -3.00 15.17
CA ARG A 3 -32.08 -2.14 15.70
C ARG A 3 -30.73 -2.29 14.96
N LYS A 4 -30.37 -3.50 14.49
CA LYS A 4 -29.12 -3.72 13.74
C LYS A 4 -29.13 -3.03 12.36
N LYS A 5 -30.27 -3.09 11.63
CA LYS A 5 -30.40 -2.40 10.33
C LYS A 5 -30.32 -0.87 10.44
N LYS A 6 -30.90 -0.27 11.48
CA LYS A 6 -30.77 1.18 11.70
C LYS A 6 -29.31 1.60 11.97
N PHE A 7 -28.56 0.80 12.69
CA PHE A 7 -27.15 1.09 13.00
C PHE A 7 -26.25 1.07 11.74
N GLU A 8 -26.49 0.14 10.82
CA GLU A 8 -25.77 0.08 9.54
C GLU A 8 -26.08 1.28 8.63
N TRP A 9 -27.34 1.71 8.54
CA TRP A 9 -27.73 2.88 7.77
C TRP A 9 -27.12 4.18 8.29
N TYR A 10 -27.04 4.37 9.60
CA TYR A 10 -26.35 5.52 10.20
C TYR A 10 -24.87 5.55 9.85
N GLY A 11 -24.21 4.40 9.79
CA GLY A 11 -22.81 4.28 9.35
C GLY A 11 -22.64 4.74 7.90
N VAL A 12 -23.49 4.25 7.00
CA VAL A 12 -23.47 4.63 5.57
C VAL A 12 -23.74 6.12 5.39
N ILE A 13 -24.76 6.67 6.05
CA ILE A 13 -25.09 8.10 5.97
C ILE A 13 -23.92 8.98 6.44
N ARG A 14 -23.27 8.63 7.55
CA ARG A 14 -22.09 9.38 8.06
C ARG A 14 -20.93 9.38 7.07
N VAL A 15 -20.61 8.22 6.48
CA VAL A 15 -19.54 8.11 5.51
C VAL A 15 -19.87 8.89 4.24
N THR A 16 -21.10 8.76 3.72
CA THR A 16 -21.54 9.49 2.54
C THR A 16 -21.53 11.01 2.79
N ALA A 17 -22.02 11.44 3.95
CA ALA A 17 -21.99 12.86 4.32
C ALA A 17 -20.57 13.40 4.42
N ALA A 18 -19.64 12.65 5.02
CA ALA A 18 -18.23 13.03 5.10
C ALA A 18 -17.57 13.17 3.70
N ILE A 19 -17.87 12.24 2.79
CA ILE A 19 -17.40 12.30 1.41
C ILE A 19 -17.98 13.53 0.68
N LEU A 20 -19.27 13.79 0.82
CA LEU A 20 -19.91 14.96 0.21
C LEU A 20 -19.33 16.27 0.73
N ILE A 21 -19.11 16.40 2.04
CA ILE A 21 -18.49 17.57 2.65
C ILE A 21 -17.05 17.75 2.11
N ALA A 22 -16.26 16.69 2.03
CA ALA A 22 -14.92 16.74 1.47
C ALA A 22 -14.91 17.19 0.00
N LEU A 23 -15.85 16.68 -0.81
CA LEU A 23 -16.01 17.09 -2.21
C LEU A 23 -16.45 18.56 -2.34
N LEU A 24 -17.34 19.04 -1.46
CA LEU A 24 -17.76 20.44 -1.43
C LEU A 24 -16.58 21.37 -1.07
N ILE A 25 -15.77 21.00 -0.09
CA ILE A 25 -14.58 21.76 0.28
C ILE A 25 -13.59 21.79 -0.90
N ALA A 26 -13.33 20.65 -1.55
CA ALA A 26 -12.47 20.58 -2.72
C ALA A 26 -13.02 21.45 -3.87
N ALA A 27 -14.31 21.41 -4.13
CA ALA A 27 -14.94 22.25 -5.12
C ALA A 27 -14.81 23.75 -4.78
N ALA A 28 -15.01 24.13 -3.52
CA ALA A 28 -14.83 25.52 -3.09
C ALA A 28 -13.39 26.02 -3.30
N ILE A 29 -12.40 25.18 -3.02
CA ILE A 29 -10.99 25.50 -3.26
C ILE A 29 -10.72 25.66 -4.77
N ILE A 30 -11.25 24.76 -5.61
CA ILE A 30 -11.12 24.86 -7.08
C ILE A 30 -11.71 26.18 -7.57
N PHE A 31 -12.90 26.56 -7.10
CA PHE A 31 -13.52 27.85 -7.46
C PHE A 31 -12.71 29.06 -7.02
N ALA A 32 -11.97 28.97 -5.92
CA ALA A 32 -11.16 30.08 -5.40
C ALA A 32 -9.80 30.23 -6.10
N VAL A 33 -9.24 29.14 -6.67
CA VAL A 33 -7.84 29.10 -7.13
C VAL A 33 -7.73 28.93 -8.65
N ALA A 34 -8.71 28.27 -9.31
CA ALA A 34 -8.62 27.96 -10.73
C ALA A 34 -9.03 29.15 -11.61
N ASP A 35 -8.29 29.41 -12.68
CA ASP A 35 -8.61 30.43 -13.69
C ASP A 35 -9.92 30.09 -14.44
N ASP A 36 -10.19 28.82 -14.67
CA ASP A 36 -11.44 28.30 -15.22
C ASP A 36 -12.03 27.22 -14.30
N PRO A 37 -12.83 27.62 -13.30
CA PRO A 37 -13.40 26.71 -12.30
C PRO A 37 -14.31 25.64 -12.90
N GLY A 38 -15.03 25.95 -13.98
CA GLY A 38 -15.96 25.03 -14.63
C GLY A 38 -15.25 23.83 -15.24
N THR A 39 -14.22 24.09 -16.05
CA THR A 39 -13.40 23.04 -16.67
C THR A 39 -12.59 22.27 -15.62
N ALA A 40 -12.07 22.95 -14.60
CA ALA A 40 -11.32 22.31 -13.53
C ALA A 40 -12.21 21.34 -12.70
N LEU A 41 -13.41 21.76 -12.35
CA LEU A 41 -14.38 20.92 -11.62
C LEU A 41 -14.83 19.72 -12.46
N TYR A 42 -15.12 19.93 -13.75
CA TYR A 42 -15.44 18.85 -14.68
C TYR A 42 -14.33 17.82 -14.75
N ARG A 43 -13.07 18.26 -14.91
CA ARG A 43 -11.91 17.37 -14.95
C ARG A 43 -11.67 16.65 -13.62
N PHE A 44 -11.92 17.30 -12.49
CA PHE A 44 -11.79 16.71 -11.16
C PHE A 44 -12.82 15.59 -10.92
N LEU A 45 -14.10 15.83 -11.23
CA LEU A 45 -15.16 14.87 -10.96
C LEU A 45 -15.31 13.80 -12.03
N LEU A 46 -15.29 14.21 -13.30
CA LEU A 46 -15.57 13.35 -14.45
C LEU A 46 -14.32 12.97 -15.24
N GLY A 47 -13.20 13.66 -15.02
CA GLY A 47 -11.94 13.37 -15.68
C GLY A 47 -11.48 11.91 -15.63
N PRO A 48 -11.59 11.23 -14.48
CA PRO A 48 -11.26 9.80 -14.38
C PRO A 48 -12.09 8.90 -15.31
N PHE A 49 -13.32 9.28 -15.61
CA PHE A 49 -14.26 8.52 -16.45
C PHE A 49 -14.34 9.03 -17.89
N SER A 50 -13.76 10.20 -18.20
CA SER A 50 -13.89 10.85 -19.51
C SER A 50 -13.20 10.09 -20.64
N THR A 51 -12.15 9.35 -20.35
CA THR A 51 -11.38 8.61 -21.37
C THR A 51 -11.01 7.23 -20.83
N LYS A 52 -11.03 6.21 -21.68
CA LYS A 52 -10.58 4.85 -21.34
C LYS A 52 -9.19 4.83 -20.69
N ARG A 53 -8.26 5.64 -21.21
CA ARG A 53 -6.91 5.79 -20.64
C ARG A 53 -6.94 6.30 -19.20
N ASN A 54 -7.74 7.33 -18.91
CA ASN A 54 -7.85 7.91 -17.57
C ASN A 54 -8.44 6.93 -16.57
N PHE A 55 -9.47 6.18 -16.97
CA PHE A 55 -10.07 5.14 -16.13
C PHE A 55 -9.04 4.05 -15.76
N PHE A 56 -8.28 3.58 -16.72
CA PHE A 56 -7.23 2.59 -16.44
C PHE A 56 -6.07 3.14 -15.61
N ASN A 57 -5.74 4.42 -15.73
CA ASN A 57 -4.75 5.07 -14.86
C ASN A 57 -5.22 5.09 -13.39
N VAL A 58 -6.51 5.29 -13.13
CA VAL A 58 -7.06 5.18 -11.76
C VAL A 58 -6.90 3.76 -11.22
N ILE A 59 -7.20 2.74 -12.04
CA ILE A 59 -7.02 1.33 -11.65
C ILE A 59 -5.54 1.05 -11.34
N GLU A 60 -4.63 1.57 -12.15
CA GLU A 60 -3.19 1.41 -11.94
C GLU A 60 -2.71 2.02 -10.61
N THR A 61 -3.15 3.24 -10.32
CA THR A 61 -2.85 3.92 -9.05
C THR A 61 -3.46 3.19 -7.84
N MET A 62 -4.57 2.47 -8.03
CA MET A 62 -5.21 1.68 -6.98
C MET A 62 -4.37 0.45 -6.59
N ILE A 63 -3.55 -0.11 -7.49
CA ILE A 63 -2.79 -1.35 -7.23
C ILE A 63 -1.93 -1.25 -5.95
N PRO A 64 -1.01 -0.28 -5.79
CA PRO A 64 -0.21 -0.16 -4.59
C PRO A 64 -1.04 0.12 -3.33
N LEU A 65 -2.12 0.92 -3.46
CA LEU A 65 -3.00 1.24 -2.34
C LEU A 65 -3.72 -0.01 -1.80
N VAL A 66 -4.13 -0.92 -2.68
CA VAL A 66 -4.75 -2.20 -2.27
C VAL A 66 -3.75 -3.06 -1.51
N PHE A 67 -2.50 -3.17 -1.94
CA PHE A 67 -1.47 -3.92 -1.20
C PHE A 67 -1.23 -3.33 0.20
N CYS A 68 -1.10 -2.00 0.30
CA CYS A 68 -0.98 -1.33 1.61
C CYS A 68 -2.22 -1.58 2.48
N GLY A 69 -3.42 -1.48 1.91
CA GLY A 69 -4.67 -1.75 2.62
C GLY A 69 -4.78 -3.18 3.13
N LEU A 70 -4.34 -4.17 2.34
CA LEU A 70 -4.27 -5.57 2.77
C LEU A 70 -3.31 -5.75 3.95
N ALA A 71 -2.12 -5.15 3.90
CA ALA A 71 -1.14 -5.22 4.98
C ALA A 71 -1.68 -4.60 6.27
N ILE A 72 -2.25 -3.40 6.19
CA ILE A 72 -2.86 -2.70 7.33
C ILE A 72 -4.04 -3.51 7.91
N ASN A 73 -4.88 -4.11 7.07
CA ASN A 73 -5.99 -4.94 7.52
C ASN A 73 -5.51 -6.15 8.34
N VAL A 74 -4.43 -6.81 7.92
CA VAL A 74 -3.84 -7.93 8.67
C VAL A 74 -3.31 -7.44 10.01
N MET A 75 -2.58 -6.32 10.03
CA MET A 75 -2.05 -5.73 11.26
C MET A 75 -3.16 -5.39 12.26
N HIS A 76 -4.23 -4.73 11.82
CA HIS A 76 -5.37 -4.43 12.69
C HIS A 76 -6.05 -5.69 13.24
N LYS A 77 -6.21 -6.72 12.41
CA LYS A 77 -6.81 -7.99 12.85
C LYS A 77 -5.92 -8.77 13.81
N SER A 78 -4.61 -8.55 13.78
CA SER A 78 -3.67 -9.15 14.74
C SER A 78 -3.55 -8.38 16.06
N GLY A 79 -4.26 -7.26 16.22
CA GLY A 79 -4.16 -6.40 17.41
C GLY A 79 -2.87 -5.57 17.48
N LEU A 80 -2.08 -5.56 16.41
CA LEU A 80 -0.88 -4.75 16.30
C LEU A 80 -1.24 -3.38 15.72
N PHE A 81 -0.72 -2.33 16.33
CA PHE A 81 -0.91 -0.96 15.86
C PHE A 81 0.44 -0.38 15.42
N SER A 82 0.79 -0.61 14.17
CA SER A 82 2.09 -0.19 13.62
C SER A 82 1.91 0.61 12.34
N MET A 83 2.67 1.68 12.21
CA MET A 83 2.71 2.53 11.00
C MET A 83 3.89 2.19 10.09
N VAL A 84 4.50 1.03 10.26
CA VAL A 84 5.67 0.61 9.47
C VAL A 84 5.36 0.35 7.98
N ALA A 85 4.08 0.28 7.62
CA ALA A 85 3.67 -0.01 6.24
C ALA A 85 4.25 0.97 5.22
N ASP A 86 4.31 2.27 5.55
CA ASP A 86 4.83 3.31 4.67
C ASP A 86 6.32 3.11 4.38
N SER A 87 7.13 2.93 5.43
CA SER A 87 8.57 2.71 5.26
C SER A 87 8.89 1.38 4.60
N SER A 88 8.13 0.35 4.92
CA SER A 88 8.26 -0.98 4.31
C SER A 88 8.00 -0.92 2.80
N PHE A 89 6.90 -0.26 2.40
CA PHE A 89 6.55 -0.06 1.01
C PHE A 89 7.60 0.77 0.26
N TYR A 90 7.98 1.92 0.84
CA TYR A 90 8.94 2.83 0.23
C TYR A 90 10.31 2.18 0.06
N PHE A 91 10.87 1.62 1.13
CA PHE A 91 12.23 1.07 1.09
C PHE A 91 12.31 -0.23 0.28
N ALA A 92 11.28 -1.08 0.31
CA ALA A 92 11.18 -2.22 -0.59
C ALA A 92 11.14 -1.78 -2.06
N GLY A 93 10.42 -0.68 -2.36
CA GLY A 93 10.43 -0.05 -3.68
C GLY A 93 11.81 0.48 -4.10
N VAL A 94 12.53 1.12 -3.18
CA VAL A 94 13.91 1.58 -3.43
C VAL A 94 14.83 0.41 -3.75
N MET A 95 14.78 -0.68 -2.98
CA MET A 95 15.60 -1.87 -3.22
C MET A 95 15.23 -2.58 -4.53
N ALA A 96 13.95 -2.62 -4.86
CA ALA A 96 13.47 -3.10 -6.15
C ALA A 96 14.01 -2.24 -7.31
N ALA A 97 13.96 -0.91 -7.16
CA ALA A 97 14.46 0.05 -8.14
C ALA A 97 15.98 -0.08 -8.34
N THR A 98 16.75 -0.27 -7.27
CA THR A 98 18.21 -0.47 -7.38
C THR A 98 18.55 -1.70 -8.20
N LEU A 99 17.81 -2.81 -8.02
CA LEU A 99 18.00 -4.01 -8.83
C LEU A 99 17.54 -3.80 -10.27
N ALA A 100 16.42 -3.11 -10.47
CA ALA A 100 15.88 -2.80 -11.79
C ALA A 100 16.84 -1.95 -12.65
N ILE A 101 17.73 -1.18 -12.01
CA ILE A 101 18.73 -0.35 -12.68
C ILE A 101 20.07 -1.09 -12.83
N ALA A 102 20.54 -1.73 -11.74
CA ALA A 102 21.91 -2.22 -11.64
C ALA A 102 22.15 -3.60 -12.26
N CYS A 103 21.16 -4.48 -12.27
CA CYS A 103 21.34 -5.89 -12.64
C CYS A 103 20.72 -6.24 -14.00
N PRO A 104 21.50 -6.41 -15.08
CA PRO A 104 20.96 -6.89 -16.37
C PRO A 104 20.62 -8.38 -16.25
N MET A 105 19.33 -8.73 -16.37
CA MET A 105 18.83 -10.11 -16.33
C MET A 105 17.83 -10.37 -17.44
N PRO A 106 17.55 -11.63 -17.81
CA PRO A 106 16.48 -11.99 -18.73
C PRO A 106 15.10 -11.51 -18.22
N ASN A 107 14.21 -11.09 -19.12
CA ASN A 107 12.96 -10.40 -18.78
C ASN A 107 12.16 -11.03 -17.62
N ILE A 108 11.82 -12.32 -17.73
CA ILE A 108 10.97 -12.98 -16.72
C ILE A 108 11.70 -13.15 -15.39
N LEU A 109 12.96 -13.57 -15.44
CA LEU A 109 13.77 -13.76 -14.24
C LEU A 109 13.98 -12.43 -13.49
N HIS A 110 14.25 -11.36 -14.23
CA HIS A 110 14.45 -10.02 -13.66
C HIS A 110 13.20 -9.56 -12.85
N GLN A 111 12.01 -9.70 -13.42
CA GLN A 111 10.75 -9.34 -12.76
C GLN A 111 10.50 -10.19 -11.50
N ILE A 112 10.73 -11.50 -11.56
CA ILE A 112 10.56 -12.40 -10.41
C ILE A 112 11.54 -12.05 -9.29
N VAL A 113 12.81 -11.79 -9.61
CA VAL A 113 13.84 -11.44 -8.62
C VAL A 113 13.52 -10.10 -7.96
N ILE A 114 13.11 -9.08 -8.72
CA ILE A 114 12.71 -7.78 -8.18
C ILE A 114 11.54 -7.93 -7.20
N LEU A 115 10.51 -8.67 -7.57
CA LEU A 115 9.35 -8.92 -6.71
C LEU A 115 9.74 -9.71 -5.45
N ALA A 116 10.57 -10.75 -5.60
CA ALA A 116 11.03 -11.55 -4.47
C ALA A 116 11.85 -10.72 -3.47
N VAL A 117 12.76 -9.86 -3.96
CA VAL A 117 13.55 -8.96 -3.11
C VAL A 117 12.66 -7.91 -2.45
N ALA A 118 11.71 -7.32 -3.18
CA ALA A 118 10.76 -6.37 -2.59
C ALA A 118 9.96 -7.02 -1.45
N MET A 119 9.46 -8.25 -1.64
CA MET A 119 8.75 -9.01 -0.61
C MET A 119 9.64 -9.33 0.59
N ALA A 120 10.87 -9.78 0.35
CA ALA A 120 11.81 -10.11 1.42
C ALA A 120 12.19 -8.87 2.26
N VAL A 121 12.55 -7.76 1.61
CA VAL A 121 12.89 -6.50 2.28
C VAL A 121 11.70 -5.94 3.05
N GLY A 122 10.53 -5.87 2.41
CA GLY A 122 9.31 -5.41 3.06
C GLY A 122 8.93 -6.27 4.27
N GLY A 123 9.06 -7.59 4.15
CA GLY A 123 8.83 -8.53 5.26
C GLY A 123 9.80 -8.34 6.42
N VAL A 124 11.10 -8.20 6.13
CA VAL A 124 12.12 -7.94 7.16
C VAL A 124 11.82 -6.64 7.91
N ILE A 125 11.53 -5.55 7.20
CA ILE A 125 11.20 -4.25 7.82
C ILE A 125 9.94 -4.37 8.67
N GLY A 126 8.92 -5.09 8.19
CA GLY A 126 7.67 -5.28 8.93
C GLY A 126 7.83 -6.04 10.26
N ILE A 127 8.81 -6.92 10.37
CA ILE A 127 9.08 -7.71 11.58
C ILE A 127 9.83 -6.89 12.65
N ILE A 128 10.67 -5.94 12.26
CA ILE A 128 11.56 -5.20 13.18
C ILE A 128 10.81 -4.54 14.36
N PRO A 129 9.71 -3.78 14.17
CA PRO A 129 9.02 -3.14 15.29
C PRO A 129 8.50 -4.14 16.31
N VAL A 130 8.01 -5.28 15.84
CA VAL A 130 7.49 -6.35 16.71
C VAL A 130 8.62 -6.96 17.53
N LEU A 131 9.78 -7.21 16.93
CA LEU A 131 10.95 -7.74 17.64
C LEU A 131 11.48 -6.75 18.69
N ILE A 132 11.53 -5.46 18.38
CA ILE A 132 11.96 -4.43 19.33
C ILE A 132 10.96 -4.35 20.48
N LYS A 133 9.65 -4.28 20.20
CA LYS A 133 8.59 -4.27 21.21
C LYS A 133 8.73 -5.46 22.17
N ARG A 134 8.96 -6.66 21.66
CA ARG A 134 9.11 -7.88 22.48
C ARG A 134 10.34 -7.83 23.41
N LYS A 135 11.45 -7.23 22.94
CA LYS A 135 12.68 -7.14 23.74
C LYS A 135 12.69 -5.99 24.74
N THR A 136 12.10 -4.86 24.40
CA THR A 136 12.21 -3.62 25.18
C THR A 136 10.93 -3.24 25.90
N GLY A 137 9.77 -3.83 25.53
CA GLY A 137 8.46 -3.39 26.01
C GLY A 137 8.03 -2.01 25.49
N ALA A 138 8.80 -1.39 24.59
CA ALA A 138 8.52 -0.05 24.06
C ALA A 138 7.24 -0.03 23.22
N ASN A 139 6.63 1.15 23.09
CA ASN A 139 5.42 1.34 22.31
C ASN A 139 5.71 1.12 20.82
N GLU A 140 5.00 0.15 20.21
CA GLU A 140 5.16 -0.23 18.81
C GLU A 140 4.91 0.92 17.84
N LEU A 141 3.94 1.79 18.15
CA LEU A 141 3.62 2.95 17.32
C LEU A 141 4.80 3.93 17.25
N VAL A 142 5.46 4.18 18.39
CA VAL A 142 6.64 5.07 18.43
C VAL A 142 7.79 4.46 17.65
N ILE A 143 8.06 3.16 17.84
CA ILE A 143 9.12 2.46 17.12
C ILE A 143 8.87 2.53 15.61
N SER A 144 7.64 2.25 15.15
CA SER A 144 7.31 2.26 13.74
C SER A 144 7.42 3.66 13.10
N LEU A 145 7.04 4.70 13.82
CA LEU A 145 7.23 6.09 13.37
C LEU A 145 8.71 6.45 13.22
N MET A 146 9.54 6.08 14.20
CA MET A 146 10.98 6.30 14.10
C MET A 146 11.60 5.54 12.91
N MET A 147 11.17 4.30 12.69
CA MET A 147 11.61 3.50 11.55
C MET A 147 11.21 4.12 10.21
N ASN A 148 10.02 4.73 10.11
CA ASN A 148 9.61 5.43 8.90
C ASN A 148 10.63 6.51 8.51
N TYR A 149 11.05 7.34 9.45
CA TYR A 149 12.07 8.35 9.19
C TYR A 149 13.43 7.76 8.80
N ILE A 150 13.86 6.70 9.46
CA ILE A 150 15.15 6.04 9.19
C ILE A 150 15.15 5.48 7.75
N PHE A 151 14.18 4.63 7.42
CA PHE A 151 14.16 3.97 6.11
C PHE A 151 13.85 4.94 4.96
N PHE A 152 13.04 5.97 5.22
CA PHE A 152 12.76 6.99 4.21
C PHE A 152 14.03 7.77 3.86
N ASN A 153 14.74 8.29 4.86
CA ASN A 153 15.98 9.05 4.64
C ASN A 153 17.09 8.17 4.09
N PHE A 154 17.22 6.93 4.55
CA PHE A 154 18.23 6.01 4.05
C PHE A 154 17.96 5.63 2.59
N GLY A 155 16.73 5.34 2.22
CA GLY A 155 16.35 5.08 0.82
C GLY A 155 16.58 6.29 -0.09
N TYR A 156 16.21 7.48 0.37
CA TYR A 156 16.47 8.73 -0.35
C TYR A 156 17.97 8.96 -0.57
N TRP A 157 18.79 8.79 0.48
CA TRP A 157 20.24 8.88 0.39
C TRP A 157 20.82 7.88 -0.60
N LEU A 158 20.34 6.62 -0.58
CA LEU A 158 20.82 5.55 -1.47
C LEU A 158 20.57 5.90 -2.94
N ILE A 159 19.35 6.30 -3.28
CA ILE A 159 19.00 6.70 -4.66
C ILE A 159 19.84 7.90 -5.08
N ARG A 160 19.94 8.92 -4.24
CA ARG A 160 20.66 10.15 -4.58
C ARG A 160 22.16 9.94 -4.76
N LYS A 161 22.76 9.06 -3.97
CA LYS A 161 24.19 8.82 -4.04
C LYS A 161 24.62 7.95 -5.22
N PHE A 162 23.83 6.94 -5.56
CA PHE A 162 24.24 5.91 -6.53
C PHE A 162 23.47 5.94 -7.85
N PHE A 163 22.25 6.49 -7.86
CA PHE A 163 21.34 6.35 -8.99
C PHE A 163 20.76 7.69 -9.48
N LEU A 164 21.29 8.82 -9.01
CA LEU A 164 20.84 10.14 -9.47
C LEU A 164 21.29 10.35 -10.92
N ASP A 165 20.32 10.70 -11.78
CA ASP A 165 20.61 11.17 -13.12
C ASP A 165 20.91 12.67 -13.08
N THR A 166 22.17 13.02 -13.26
CA THR A 166 22.63 14.41 -13.23
C THR A 166 22.16 15.22 -14.46
N SER A 167 21.74 14.55 -15.54
CA SER A 167 21.24 15.21 -16.75
C SER A 167 19.79 15.73 -16.60
N ASN A 168 18.98 15.06 -15.77
CA ASN A 168 17.57 15.36 -15.54
C ASN A 168 17.27 15.94 -14.14
N GLY A 169 18.26 16.33 -13.39
CA GLY A 169 18.17 17.11 -12.16
C GLY A 169 17.81 16.31 -10.90
N SER A 170 16.61 15.82 -10.73
CA SER A 170 16.15 15.19 -9.47
C SER A 170 15.61 13.78 -9.64
N PHE A 171 15.78 13.18 -10.79
CA PHE A 171 15.25 11.85 -11.09
C PHE A 171 16.33 10.78 -11.04
N SER A 172 15.92 9.55 -10.76
CA SER A 172 16.83 8.40 -10.87
C SER A 172 17.03 8.01 -12.34
N ILE A 173 18.14 7.31 -12.59
CA ILE A 173 18.40 6.65 -13.87
C ILE A 173 17.19 5.77 -14.24
N GLY A 174 16.85 5.69 -15.52
CA GLY A 174 15.71 4.89 -16.00
C GLY A 174 15.89 3.39 -15.75
N PHE A 175 14.79 2.69 -15.49
CA PHE A 175 14.79 1.24 -15.33
C PHE A 175 15.15 0.54 -16.63
N GLN A 176 15.79 -0.62 -16.51
CA GLN A 176 16.02 -1.46 -17.67
C GLN A 176 14.70 -1.96 -18.26
N PRO A 177 14.58 -2.06 -19.59
CA PRO A 177 13.35 -2.54 -20.23
C PRO A 177 12.89 -3.91 -19.74
N THR A 178 13.85 -4.76 -19.34
CA THR A 178 13.61 -6.12 -18.80
C THR A 178 13.00 -6.10 -17.39
N ALA A 179 13.13 -5.01 -16.64
CA ALA A 179 12.61 -4.86 -15.29
C ALA A 179 11.12 -4.46 -15.27
N THR A 180 10.60 -3.93 -16.39
CA THR A 180 9.22 -3.43 -16.45
C THR A 180 8.23 -4.57 -16.72
N LEU A 181 7.13 -4.58 -15.96
CA LEU A 181 6.02 -5.47 -16.24
C LEU A 181 5.36 -5.10 -17.57
N GLY A 182 5.16 -6.07 -18.44
CA GLY A 182 4.53 -5.86 -19.74
C GLY A 182 3.15 -5.20 -19.65
N LYS A 183 2.83 -4.34 -20.62
CA LYS A 183 1.51 -3.70 -20.71
C LYS A 183 0.46 -4.72 -21.14
N MET A 184 -0.65 -4.80 -20.38
CA MET A 184 -1.75 -5.73 -20.65
C MET A 184 -2.65 -5.24 -21.79
N LEU A 185 -2.87 -3.93 -21.90
CA LEU A 185 -3.76 -3.32 -22.88
C LEU A 185 -3.01 -2.25 -23.69
N LYS A 186 -3.08 -2.36 -25.03
CA LYS A 186 -2.54 -1.33 -25.94
C LYS A 186 -3.26 0.01 -25.70
N GLY A 187 -2.49 1.09 -25.57
CA GLY A 187 -3.04 2.44 -25.35
C GLY A 187 -3.35 2.81 -23.90
N THR A 188 -3.10 1.91 -22.95
CA THR A 188 -3.20 2.15 -21.50
C THR A 188 -1.87 1.88 -20.83
N ASN A 189 -1.69 2.35 -19.61
CA ASN A 189 -0.49 2.04 -18.82
C ASN A 189 -0.66 0.78 -17.95
N THR A 190 -1.83 0.16 -17.98
CA THR A 190 -2.15 -1.00 -17.15
C THR A 190 -1.24 -2.19 -17.48
N HIS A 191 -0.53 -2.64 -16.47
CA HIS A 191 0.43 -3.74 -16.54
C HIS A 191 -0.11 -5.00 -15.83
N TYR A 192 0.59 -6.14 -15.99
CA TYR A 192 0.22 -7.41 -15.37
C TYR A 192 0.17 -7.38 -13.82
N GLY A 193 0.66 -6.32 -13.18
CA GLY A 193 0.52 -6.09 -11.74
C GLY A 193 -0.93 -6.08 -11.25
N LEU A 194 -1.90 -5.75 -12.12
CA LEU A 194 -3.33 -5.85 -11.80
C LEU A 194 -3.76 -7.30 -11.49
N LEU A 195 -3.28 -8.27 -12.27
CA LEU A 195 -3.58 -9.69 -12.02
C LEU A 195 -2.94 -10.17 -10.72
N ILE A 196 -1.72 -9.73 -10.44
CA ILE A 196 -1.03 -10.03 -9.18
C ILE A 196 -1.80 -9.46 -7.99
N MET A 197 -2.32 -8.23 -8.10
CA MET A 197 -3.15 -7.62 -7.08
C MET A 197 -4.43 -8.43 -6.83
N ILE A 198 -5.16 -8.81 -7.87
CA ILE A 198 -6.40 -9.60 -7.74
C ILE A 198 -6.09 -10.95 -7.07
N ALA A 199 -5.03 -11.63 -7.50
CA ALA A 199 -4.59 -12.88 -6.90
C ALA A 199 -4.24 -12.69 -5.41
N ALA A 200 -3.52 -11.62 -5.05
CA ALA A 200 -3.18 -11.29 -3.67
C ALA A 200 -4.43 -11.05 -2.81
N VAL A 201 -5.43 -10.32 -3.31
CA VAL A 201 -6.71 -10.09 -2.61
C VAL A 201 -7.42 -11.41 -2.33
N ILE A 202 -7.50 -12.30 -3.33
CA ILE A 202 -8.15 -13.62 -3.19
C ILE A 202 -7.40 -14.48 -2.18
N ILE A 203 -6.08 -14.56 -2.28
CA ILE A 203 -5.23 -15.32 -1.35
C ILE A 203 -5.40 -14.80 0.07
N MET A 204 -5.36 -13.48 0.27
CA MET A 204 -5.53 -12.87 1.59
C MET A 204 -6.94 -13.08 2.15
N TRP A 205 -7.97 -13.03 1.33
CA TRP A 205 -9.33 -13.35 1.75
C TRP A 205 -9.44 -14.79 2.25
N ILE A 206 -8.93 -15.76 1.47
CA ILE A 206 -8.92 -17.18 1.86
C ILE A 206 -8.12 -17.37 3.14
N LEU A 207 -6.93 -16.76 3.22
CA LEU A 207 -6.05 -16.89 4.37
C LEU A 207 -6.65 -16.31 5.65
N MET A 208 -7.31 -15.16 5.57
CA MET A 208 -7.86 -14.46 6.75
C MET A 208 -9.24 -14.96 7.17
N ASP A 209 -10.10 -15.40 6.24
CA ASP A 209 -11.48 -15.74 6.56
C ASP A 209 -11.76 -17.25 6.52
N LYS A 210 -11.00 -18.02 5.75
CA LYS A 210 -11.22 -19.46 5.59
C LYS A 210 -10.18 -20.32 6.29
N SER A 211 -8.95 -19.81 6.55
CA SER A 211 -7.89 -20.63 7.14
C SER A 211 -7.96 -20.66 8.68
N LYS A 212 -7.28 -21.68 9.26
CA LYS A 212 -7.05 -21.77 10.70
C LYS A 212 -6.21 -20.60 11.19
N PHE A 213 -5.17 -20.24 10.45
CA PHE A 213 -4.28 -19.11 10.75
C PHE A 213 -5.04 -17.80 10.95
N GLY A 214 -5.94 -17.43 10.02
CA GLY A 214 -6.71 -16.19 10.12
C GLY A 214 -7.65 -16.16 11.34
N ARG A 215 -8.22 -17.32 11.73
CA ARG A 215 -9.04 -17.42 12.95
C ARG A 215 -8.20 -17.23 14.22
N GLU A 216 -7.07 -17.92 14.33
CA GLU A 216 -6.16 -17.81 15.46
C GLU A 216 -5.62 -16.37 15.58
N LEU A 217 -5.27 -15.73 14.46
CA LEU A 217 -4.81 -14.34 14.42
C LEU A 217 -5.87 -13.38 14.97
N LYS A 218 -7.13 -13.51 14.54
CA LYS A 218 -8.24 -12.67 15.02
C LYS A 218 -8.51 -12.86 16.50
N ILE A 219 -8.42 -14.09 17.01
CA ILE A 219 -8.62 -14.40 18.43
C ILE A 219 -7.48 -13.77 19.25
N THR A 220 -6.24 -13.94 18.81
CA THR A 220 -5.07 -13.36 19.48
C THR A 220 -5.13 -11.84 19.50
N GLY A 221 -5.50 -11.21 18.38
CA GLY A 221 -5.64 -9.76 18.29
C GLY A 221 -6.79 -9.19 19.13
N SER A 222 -7.84 -9.98 19.39
CA SER A 222 -8.96 -9.56 20.23
C SER A 222 -8.63 -9.67 21.73
N ASN A 223 -8.03 -10.77 22.15
CA ASN A 223 -7.62 -10.99 23.54
C ASN A 223 -6.50 -12.03 23.62
N GLU A 224 -5.29 -11.57 23.90
CA GLU A 224 -4.09 -12.39 23.99
C GLU A 224 -4.19 -13.45 25.10
N ASN A 225 -4.74 -13.09 26.27
CA ASN A 225 -4.89 -14.01 27.38
C ASN A 225 -5.89 -15.13 27.05
N PHE A 226 -7.01 -14.79 26.42
CA PHE A 226 -7.98 -15.78 25.95
C PHE A 226 -7.35 -16.73 24.92
N ALA A 227 -6.55 -16.22 24.00
CA ALA A 227 -5.85 -17.04 23.02
C ALA A 227 -4.89 -18.05 23.68
N LYS A 228 -4.15 -17.62 24.72
CA LYS A 228 -3.29 -18.53 25.53
C LYS A 228 -4.09 -19.64 26.20
N TYR A 229 -5.23 -19.30 26.84
CA TYR A 229 -6.11 -20.31 27.45
C TYR A 229 -6.74 -21.25 26.42
N ALA A 230 -7.00 -20.80 25.21
CA ALA A 230 -7.49 -21.61 24.11
C ALA A 230 -6.41 -22.49 23.45
N GLY A 231 -5.17 -22.49 23.97
CA GLY A 231 -4.06 -23.31 23.47
C GLY A 231 -3.41 -22.80 22.18
N ILE A 232 -3.67 -21.53 21.80
CA ILE A 232 -3.03 -20.90 20.64
C ILE A 232 -1.61 -20.50 21.05
N LYS A 233 -0.62 -21.00 20.31
CA LYS A 233 0.79 -20.64 20.53
C LYS A 233 1.01 -19.20 20.06
N ILE A 234 1.13 -18.29 21.02
CA ILE A 234 1.48 -16.88 20.77
C ILE A 234 3.01 -16.80 20.77
N GLY A 235 3.57 -16.68 19.57
CA GLY A 235 5.02 -16.66 19.35
C GLY A 235 5.64 -15.26 19.37
#